data_494e61cb808176e1e70af95fff28d1a7
#
_entry.id   494e61cb808176e1e70af95fff28d1a7
#
_cell.length_a   1.000
_cell.length_b   1.000
_cell.length_c   1.000
_cell.angle_alpha   90.00
_cell.angle_beta   90.00
_cell.angle_gamma   90.00
#
_symmetry.space_group_name_H-M   'P 1'
#
loop_
_entity.id
_entity.type
_entity.pdbx_description
1 polymer ?
#
loop_
_entity_poly.entity_id
_entity_poly.type
_entity_poly.pdbx_seq_one_letter_code
_entity_poly.pdbx_strand_id
1 'polypeptide(L)'
;IELNEKFTLTLGIRYAEDKLLAEENLWRYDETGAAAGGFLGLYGGLAQVNITNGGLVKDADGNYTVPTPKATNGGIPFALSVYRPFERTDKKTTGRINLDWDINDSTMMYFSATSGYRSGVYSLVYFSQTPSYDPEELIAYEIGYKSQLFDDTLQLNASAYLYDYSSVHTFTTEVGQLGGTSTSVLAAPGADVMGLEAEALWLAT
;
A
#
# COMPACT_ATOMS: atom_id res chain seq x y z
N ILE A 1 -3.84 32.16 7.48
CA ILE A 1 -4.83 33.22 7.81
C ILE A 1 -4.59 33.59 9.25
N GLU A 2 -4.14 34.80 9.49
CA GLU A 2 -4.09 35.39 10.83
C GLU A 2 -5.50 35.74 11.28
N LEU A 3 -5.97 35.10 12.35
CA LEU A 3 -7.28 35.36 12.93
C LEU A 3 -7.20 36.55 13.90
N ASN A 4 -6.10 36.69 14.61
CA ASN A 4 -5.69 37.82 15.43
C ASN A 4 -4.20 37.70 15.78
N GLU A 5 -3.67 38.56 16.68
CA GLU A 5 -2.26 38.58 17.08
C GLU A 5 -1.76 37.27 17.72
N LYS A 6 -2.67 36.36 18.15
CA LYS A 6 -2.34 35.12 18.86
C LYS A 6 -2.73 33.85 18.12
N PHE A 7 -3.58 33.95 17.11
CA PHE A 7 -4.11 32.75 16.43
C PHE A 7 -3.89 32.82 14.93
N THR A 8 -3.25 31.77 14.42
CA THR A 8 -3.05 31.55 12.98
C THR A 8 -3.71 30.27 12.55
N LEU A 9 -4.57 30.35 11.55
CA LEU A 9 -5.23 29.21 10.92
C LEU A 9 -4.59 28.89 9.57
N THR A 10 -4.14 27.65 9.41
CA THR A 10 -3.66 27.12 8.13
C THR A 10 -4.64 26.08 7.59
N LEU A 11 -5.07 26.27 6.35
CA LEU A 11 -5.93 25.34 5.64
C LEU A 11 -5.23 24.84 4.39
N GLY A 12 -5.32 23.54 4.14
CA GLY A 12 -4.79 22.91 2.93
C GLY A 12 -5.80 21.93 2.35
N ILE A 13 -5.88 21.90 1.03
CA ILE A 13 -6.65 20.92 0.29
C ILE A 13 -5.81 20.38 -0.85
N ARG A 14 -5.89 19.07 -1.09
CA ARG A 14 -5.24 18.39 -2.21
C ARG A 14 -6.24 17.46 -2.87
N TYR A 15 -6.30 17.49 -4.18
CA TYR A 15 -6.95 16.46 -4.99
C TYR A 15 -5.88 15.61 -5.67
N ALA A 16 -6.05 14.30 -5.61
CA ALA A 16 -5.19 13.33 -6.29
C ALA A 16 -6.03 12.41 -7.18
N GLU A 17 -5.50 12.11 -8.35
CA GLU A 17 -6.02 11.08 -9.26
C GLU A 17 -4.84 10.19 -9.65
N ASP A 18 -4.89 8.93 -9.22
CA ASP A 18 -3.85 7.92 -9.46
C ASP A 18 -4.39 6.89 -10.44
N LYS A 19 -3.76 6.77 -11.60
CA LYS A 19 -4.09 5.76 -12.59
C LYS A 19 -3.00 4.70 -12.63
N LEU A 20 -3.39 3.46 -12.33
CA LEU A 20 -2.52 2.30 -12.37
C LEU A 20 -2.93 1.37 -13.50
N LEU A 21 -1.98 1.05 -14.35
CA LEU A 21 -2.09 0.02 -15.37
C LEU A 21 -1.06 -1.07 -15.07
N ALA A 22 -1.49 -2.31 -15.00
CA ALA A 22 -0.62 -3.44 -14.76
C ALA A 22 -1.03 -4.63 -15.64
N GLU A 23 -0.04 -5.40 -16.06
CA GLU A 23 -0.24 -6.70 -16.70
C GLU A 23 0.55 -7.75 -15.92
N GLU A 24 -0.12 -8.80 -15.51
CA GLU A 24 0.56 -9.99 -15.03
C GLU A 24 0.57 -11.02 -16.14
N ASN A 25 1.76 -11.41 -16.54
CA ASN A 25 1.97 -12.47 -17.50
C ASN A 25 2.96 -13.47 -16.89
N LEU A 26 2.41 -14.58 -16.40
CA LEU A 26 3.17 -15.63 -15.79
C LEU A 26 2.96 -16.91 -16.59
N TRP A 27 4.04 -17.60 -16.89
CA TRP A 27 3.95 -18.97 -17.37
C TRP A 27 4.99 -19.84 -16.70
N ARG A 28 4.66 -21.09 -16.54
CA ARG A 28 5.58 -22.10 -16.08
C ARG A 28 5.52 -23.32 -16.96
N TYR A 29 6.67 -23.80 -17.28
CA TYR A 29 6.86 -25.01 -18.07
C TYR A 29 7.53 -26.06 -17.19
N ASP A 30 6.94 -27.25 -17.16
CA ASP A 30 7.50 -28.41 -16.49
C ASP A 30 7.67 -29.52 -17.50
N GLU A 31 8.91 -29.89 -17.76
CA GLU A 31 9.25 -30.93 -18.73
C GLU A 31 8.88 -32.34 -18.26
N THR A 32 8.73 -32.55 -16.97
CA THR A 32 8.44 -33.83 -16.38
C THR A 32 6.97 -34.07 -16.08
N GLY A 33 6.17 -33.01 -16.07
CA GLY A 33 4.78 -33.06 -15.64
C GLY A 33 4.58 -33.30 -14.13
N ALA A 34 5.67 -33.43 -13.36
CA ALA A 34 5.61 -33.80 -11.95
C ALA A 34 4.93 -32.72 -11.08
N ALA A 35 5.06 -31.46 -11.45
CA ALA A 35 4.49 -30.32 -10.71
C ALA A 35 3.04 -30.00 -11.10
N ALA A 36 2.45 -30.67 -12.07
CA ALA A 36 1.14 -30.33 -12.63
C ALA A 36 0.03 -30.25 -11.57
N GLY A 37 -0.02 -31.21 -10.65
CA GLY A 37 -1.04 -31.26 -9.61
C GLY A 37 -0.98 -30.06 -8.64
N GLY A 38 0.23 -29.66 -8.24
CA GLY A 38 0.42 -28.52 -7.37
C GLY A 38 0.02 -27.19 -8.04
N PHE A 39 0.32 -27.04 -9.31
CA PHE A 39 -0.04 -25.86 -10.07
C PHE A 39 -1.54 -25.75 -10.34
N LEU A 40 -2.21 -26.83 -10.66
CA LEU A 40 -3.66 -26.87 -10.80
C LEU A 40 -4.35 -26.42 -9.51
N GLY A 41 -3.84 -26.88 -8.34
CA GLY A 41 -4.34 -26.46 -7.05
C GLY A 41 -4.21 -24.97 -6.80
N LEU A 42 -3.08 -24.39 -7.22
CA LEU A 42 -2.78 -22.99 -7.01
C LEU A 42 -3.60 -22.05 -7.92
N TYR A 43 -3.79 -22.43 -9.18
CA TYR A 43 -4.36 -21.55 -10.21
C TYR A 43 -5.81 -21.87 -10.57
N GLY A 44 -6.38 -22.95 -10.10
CA GLY A 44 -7.72 -23.40 -10.50
C GLY A 44 -8.84 -22.39 -10.23
N GLY A 45 -8.61 -21.41 -9.34
CA GLY A 45 -9.56 -20.34 -9.04
C GLY A 45 -9.35 -19.06 -9.85
N LEU A 46 -8.34 -18.96 -10.70
CA LEU A 46 -8.05 -17.77 -11.48
C LEU A 46 -8.80 -17.79 -12.82
N ALA A 47 -9.49 -16.68 -13.13
CA ALA A 47 -10.36 -16.60 -14.30
C ALA A 47 -9.63 -16.65 -15.66
N GLN A 48 -8.32 -16.47 -15.68
CA GLN A 48 -7.51 -16.35 -16.92
C GLN A 48 -6.33 -17.31 -16.91
N VAL A 49 -6.57 -18.54 -16.48
CA VAL A 49 -5.56 -19.61 -16.49
C VAL A 49 -5.74 -20.47 -17.72
N ASN A 50 -4.69 -20.62 -18.50
CA ASN A 50 -4.61 -21.53 -19.61
C ASN A 50 -3.58 -22.62 -19.30
N ILE A 51 -4.01 -23.88 -19.30
CA ILE A 51 -3.14 -25.03 -19.14
C ILE A 51 -2.91 -25.62 -20.51
N THR A 52 -1.67 -25.56 -20.96
CA THR A 52 -1.25 -26.09 -22.24
C THR A 52 0.05 -26.87 -22.05
N ASN A 53 0.41 -27.66 -23.03
CA ASN A 53 1.73 -28.32 -23.03
C ASN A 53 2.82 -27.50 -23.72
N GLY A 54 2.63 -26.21 -23.87
CA GLY A 54 3.60 -25.29 -24.48
C GLY A 54 3.72 -23.94 -23.78
N GLY A 55 2.73 -23.54 -22.95
CA GLY A 55 2.67 -22.20 -22.33
C GLY A 55 2.38 -21.06 -23.31
N LEU A 56 2.30 -19.85 -22.80
CA LEU A 56 2.14 -18.65 -23.62
C LEU A 56 3.41 -17.80 -23.54
N VAL A 57 3.91 -17.38 -24.68
CA VAL A 57 5.00 -16.42 -24.81
C VAL A 57 4.55 -15.25 -25.68
N LYS A 58 5.10 -14.08 -25.47
CA LYS A 58 4.83 -12.90 -26.27
C LYS A 58 5.74 -12.92 -27.50
N ASP A 59 5.18 -12.81 -28.69
CA ASP A 59 5.95 -12.67 -29.93
C ASP A 59 6.49 -11.25 -30.14
N ALA A 60 7.19 -11.00 -31.21
CA ALA A 60 7.78 -9.71 -31.53
C ALA A 60 6.72 -8.61 -31.74
N ASP A 61 5.51 -8.97 -32.12
CA ASP A 61 4.39 -8.06 -32.37
C ASP A 61 3.56 -7.83 -31.08
N GLY A 62 3.94 -8.49 -29.98
CA GLY A 62 3.27 -8.36 -28.69
C GLY A 62 2.07 -9.30 -28.49
N ASN A 63 1.80 -10.23 -29.41
CA ASN A 63 0.75 -11.22 -29.26
C ASN A 63 1.24 -12.42 -28.46
N TYR A 64 0.34 -13.05 -27.69
CA TYR A 64 0.65 -14.25 -26.95
C TYR A 64 0.56 -15.49 -27.85
N THR A 65 1.61 -16.30 -27.83
CA THR A 65 1.70 -17.55 -28.60
C THR A 65 2.04 -18.71 -27.66
N VAL A 66 1.68 -19.92 -28.06
CA VAL A 66 2.01 -21.15 -27.33
C VAL A 66 3.26 -21.76 -27.97
N PRO A 67 4.41 -21.80 -27.26
CA PRO A 67 5.62 -22.42 -27.79
C PRO A 67 5.43 -23.93 -27.91
N THR A 68 6.18 -24.54 -28.82
CA THR A 68 6.21 -25.98 -28.96
C THR A 68 6.88 -26.60 -27.73
N PRO A 69 6.24 -27.58 -27.07
CA PRO A 69 6.85 -28.26 -25.91
C PRO A 69 8.10 -29.05 -26.33
N LYS A 70 9.07 -29.08 -25.45
CA LYS A 70 10.28 -29.91 -25.63
C LYS A 70 10.05 -31.30 -25.11
N ALA A 71 10.68 -32.29 -25.78
CA ALA A 71 10.70 -33.67 -25.30
C ALA A 71 11.41 -33.76 -23.94
N THR A 72 10.99 -34.68 -23.11
CA THR A 72 11.45 -34.81 -21.73
C THR A 72 11.77 -36.25 -21.36
N ASN A 73 12.40 -36.49 -20.23
CA ASN A 73 12.85 -37.75 -19.71
C ASN A 73 11.68 -38.61 -19.18
N GLY A 74 10.69 -38.90 -20.02
CA GLY A 74 9.60 -39.82 -19.72
C GLY A 74 8.35 -39.21 -19.09
N GLY A 75 8.33 -37.91 -18.84
CA GLY A 75 7.14 -37.18 -18.40
C GLY A 75 6.32 -36.57 -19.55
N ILE A 76 5.11 -36.18 -19.26
CA ILE A 76 4.29 -35.39 -20.19
C ILE A 76 4.61 -33.91 -19.96
N PRO A 77 5.19 -33.20 -20.95
CA PRO A 77 5.40 -31.76 -20.82
C PRO A 77 4.09 -31.05 -20.59
N PHE A 78 4.08 -30.14 -19.65
CA PHE A 78 2.93 -29.32 -19.40
C PHE A 78 3.33 -27.87 -19.20
N ALA A 79 2.46 -26.96 -19.58
CA ALA A 79 2.65 -25.55 -19.32
C ALA A 79 1.38 -24.95 -18.72
N LEU A 80 1.59 -24.08 -17.77
CA LEU A 80 0.56 -23.27 -17.16
C LEU A 80 0.85 -21.81 -17.48
N SER A 81 -0.13 -21.08 -17.96
CA SER A 81 -0.02 -19.65 -18.19
C SER A 81 -1.14 -18.90 -17.48
N VAL A 82 -0.79 -17.75 -16.93
CA VAL A 82 -1.72 -16.79 -16.34
C VAL A 82 -1.48 -15.45 -17.00
N TYR A 83 -2.53 -14.87 -17.54
CA TYR A 83 -2.52 -13.51 -18.06
C TYR A 83 -3.64 -12.71 -17.40
N ARG A 84 -3.28 -11.62 -16.73
CA ARG A 84 -4.24 -10.72 -16.07
C ARG A 84 -3.91 -9.27 -16.40
N PRO A 85 -4.67 -8.61 -17.27
CA PRO A 85 -4.62 -7.17 -17.41
C PRO A 85 -5.36 -6.54 -16.23
N PHE A 86 -4.86 -5.43 -15.76
CA PHE A 86 -5.42 -4.70 -14.64
C PHE A 86 -5.36 -3.20 -14.90
N GLU A 87 -6.46 -2.52 -14.67
CA GLU A 87 -6.56 -1.07 -14.70
C GLU A 87 -7.33 -0.60 -13.46
N ARG A 88 -6.78 0.40 -12.77
CA ARG A 88 -7.40 1.02 -11.61
C ARG A 88 -7.21 2.54 -11.67
N THR A 89 -8.24 3.26 -11.29
CA THR A 89 -8.18 4.70 -11.09
C THR A 89 -8.74 5.03 -9.72
N ASP A 90 -7.90 5.61 -8.86
CA ASP A 90 -8.28 6.07 -7.53
C ASP A 90 -8.29 7.59 -7.50
N LYS A 91 -9.35 8.16 -6.92
CA LYS A 91 -9.52 9.61 -6.79
C LYS A 91 -9.78 9.95 -5.34
N LYS A 92 -9.00 10.89 -4.81
CA LYS A 92 -9.14 11.28 -3.41
C LYS A 92 -8.87 12.76 -3.21
N THR A 93 -9.74 13.37 -2.40
CA THR A 93 -9.48 14.68 -1.83
C THR A 93 -9.01 14.51 -0.40
N THR A 94 -7.88 15.13 -0.06
CA THR A 94 -7.32 15.18 1.29
C THR A 94 -7.20 16.62 1.73
N GLY A 95 -7.15 16.86 3.03
CA GLY A 95 -7.08 18.19 3.58
C GLY A 95 -6.26 18.26 4.85
N ARG A 96 -5.90 19.48 5.22
CA ARG A 96 -5.25 19.82 6.48
C ARG A 96 -5.88 21.07 7.07
N ILE A 97 -6.10 21.00 8.38
CA ILE A 97 -6.43 22.15 9.22
C ILE A 97 -5.36 22.20 10.29
N ASN A 98 -4.76 23.37 10.50
CA ASN A 98 -3.84 23.62 11.59
C ASN A 98 -4.18 24.94 12.24
N LEU A 99 -4.34 24.95 13.57
CA LEU A 99 -4.54 26.13 14.38
C LEU A 99 -3.33 26.30 15.29
N ASP A 100 -2.60 27.38 15.10
CA ASP A 100 -1.49 27.80 15.95
C ASP A 100 -1.99 28.83 16.94
N TRP A 101 -1.56 28.71 18.19
CA TRP A 101 -1.87 29.62 19.28
C TRP A 101 -0.58 30.09 19.95
N ASP A 102 -0.20 31.35 19.71
CA ASP A 102 0.89 32.02 20.36
C ASP A 102 0.44 32.50 21.76
N ILE A 103 0.83 31.73 22.79
CA ILE A 103 0.51 32.02 24.18
C ILE A 103 1.25 33.32 24.60
N ASN A 104 2.54 33.37 24.25
CA ASN A 104 3.44 34.50 24.39
C ASN A 104 4.59 34.40 23.38
N ASP A 105 5.53 35.35 23.39
CA ASP A 105 6.64 35.43 22.43
C ASP A 105 7.55 34.19 22.42
N SER A 106 7.57 33.40 23.50
CA SER A 106 8.46 32.23 23.66
C SER A 106 7.71 30.92 23.70
N THR A 107 6.37 30.93 23.60
CA THR A 107 5.57 29.71 23.80
C THR A 107 4.39 29.67 22.89
N MET A 108 4.25 28.55 22.17
CA MET A 108 3.10 28.28 21.30
C MET A 108 2.52 26.90 21.54
N MET A 109 1.26 26.76 21.28
CA MET A 109 0.58 25.48 21.09
C MET A 109 0.01 25.39 19.67
N TYR A 110 -0.19 24.16 19.20
CA TYR A 110 -0.89 23.93 17.96
C TYR A 110 -1.82 22.74 18.05
N PHE A 111 -2.84 22.78 17.23
CA PHE A 111 -3.70 21.64 16.95
C PHE A 111 -3.75 21.42 15.45
N SER A 112 -3.55 20.18 14.99
CA SER A 112 -3.69 19.83 13.59
C SER A 112 -4.62 18.64 13.38
N ALA A 113 -5.36 18.67 12.29
CA ALA A 113 -6.09 17.54 11.74
C ALA A 113 -5.73 17.42 10.26
N THR A 114 -5.23 16.26 9.86
CA THR A 114 -4.74 16.02 8.49
C THR A 114 -5.28 14.70 7.98
N SER A 115 -5.88 14.70 6.80
CA SER A 115 -6.21 13.44 6.11
C SER A 115 -5.10 13.05 5.15
N GLY A 116 -4.72 11.77 5.20
CA GLY A 116 -3.76 11.13 4.31
C GLY A 116 -4.42 10.07 3.45
N TYR A 117 -3.78 9.74 2.33
CA TYR A 117 -4.27 8.77 1.39
C TYR A 117 -3.10 8.12 0.65
N ARG A 118 -3.19 6.82 0.46
CA ARG A 118 -2.33 6.04 -0.40
C ARG A 118 -3.21 5.22 -1.34
N SER A 119 -2.96 5.31 -2.65
CA SER A 119 -3.74 4.58 -3.66
C SER A 119 -3.70 3.08 -3.44
N GLY A 120 -4.76 2.41 -3.85
CA GLY A 120 -4.79 0.97 -4.01
C GLY A 120 -3.76 0.51 -5.04
N VAL A 121 -3.37 -0.75 -4.97
CA VAL A 121 -2.30 -1.30 -5.80
C VAL A 121 -2.68 -2.67 -6.33
N TYR A 122 -2.06 -3.08 -7.42
CA TYR A 122 -2.10 -4.44 -7.91
C TYR A 122 -1.17 -5.32 -7.06
N SER A 123 -1.67 -6.47 -6.61
CA SER A 123 -0.86 -7.44 -5.88
C SER A 123 0.09 -8.15 -6.84
N LEU A 124 1.37 -7.80 -6.78
CA LEU A 124 2.43 -8.48 -7.54
C LEU A 124 2.95 -9.73 -6.81
N VAL A 125 2.28 -10.12 -5.72
CA VAL A 125 2.61 -11.33 -5.01
C VAL A 125 2.21 -12.52 -5.87
N TYR A 126 3.12 -13.43 -5.99
CA TYR A 126 3.04 -14.64 -6.81
C TYR A 126 1.73 -15.38 -6.61
N PHE A 127 0.94 -15.56 -7.67
CA PHE A 127 -0.29 -16.35 -7.68
C PHE A 127 -1.43 -15.85 -6.80
N SER A 128 -1.44 -14.57 -6.44
CA SER A 128 -2.53 -14.01 -5.67
C SER A 128 -3.87 -14.20 -6.39
N GLN A 129 -4.87 -14.69 -5.66
CA GLN A 129 -6.24 -14.75 -6.12
C GLN A 129 -6.90 -13.36 -6.05
N THR A 130 -6.40 -12.52 -5.14
CA THR A 130 -6.82 -11.12 -4.98
C THR A 130 -5.84 -10.21 -5.72
N PRO A 131 -6.10 -9.87 -6.99
CA PRO A 131 -5.13 -9.15 -7.81
C PRO A 131 -4.95 -7.70 -7.41
N SER A 132 -5.90 -7.11 -6.70
CA SER A 132 -5.85 -5.71 -6.27
C SER A 132 -6.38 -5.53 -4.85
N TYR A 133 -5.95 -4.48 -4.20
CA TYR A 133 -6.44 -4.08 -2.89
C TYR A 133 -6.70 -2.57 -2.84
N ASP A 134 -7.66 -2.20 -1.97
CA ASP A 134 -8.19 -0.86 -1.87
C ASP A 134 -7.20 0.14 -1.26
N PRO A 135 -7.41 1.45 -1.45
CA PRO A 135 -6.59 2.48 -0.84
C PRO A 135 -6.54 2.40 0.68
N GLU A 136 -5.41 2.83 1.24
CA GLU A 136 -5.31 3.17 2.66
C GLU A 136 -5.68 4.64 2.88
N GLU A 137 -6.45 4.89 3.92
CA GLU A 137 -6.82 6.24 4.32
C GLU A 137 -6.47 6.45 5.80
N LEU A 138 -6.05 7.65 6.11
CA LEU A 138 -5.61 8.05 7.43
C LEU A 138 -6.21 9.41 7.78
N ILE A 139 -6.69 9.55 9.01
CA ILE A 139 -6.89 10.85 9.65
C ILE A 139 -5.92 10.94 10.84
N ALA A 140 -5.06 11.96 10.81
CA ALA A 140 -4.11 12.24 11.87
C ALA A 140 -4.56 13.47 12.66
N TYR A 141 -4.66 13.33 13.97
CA TYR A 141 -4.88 14.41 14.91
C TYR A 141 -3.62 14.60 15.75
N GLU A 142 -3.21 15.84 15.96
CA GLU A 142 -2.06 16.16 16.78
C GLU A 142 -2.30 17.43 17.55
N ILE A 143 -1.90 17.42 18.82
CA ILE A 143 -1.78 18.62 19.64
C ILE A 143 -0.33 18.73 20.10
N GLY A 144 0.27 19.90 19.95
CA GLY A 144 1.67 20.11 20.32
C GLY A 144 1.88 21.40 21.11
N TYR A 145 2.98 21.40 21.82
CA TYR A 145 3.49 22.49 22.64
C TYR A 145 4.96 22.72 22.27
N LYS A 146 5.34 23.99 22.07
CA LYS A 146 6.72 24.40 21.83
C LYS A 146 7.04 25.62 22.67
N SER A 147 8.20 25.60 23.34
CA SER A 147 8.64 26.74 24.12
C SER A 147 10.15 26.92 24.12
N GLN A 148 10.55 28.16 24.24
CA GLN A 148 11.91 28.59 24.58
C GLN A 148 11.91 29.16 25.98
N LEU A 149 12.70 28.60 26.87
CA LEU A 149 12.72 28.90 28.29
C LEU A 149 14.12 29.33 28.73
N PHE A 150 14.20 30.03 29.87
CA PHE A 150 15.47 30.47 30.48
C PHE A 150 16.38 31.25 29.52
N ASP A 151 15.86 32.37 28.99
CA ASP A 151 16.54 33.22 28.03
C ASP A 151 17.07 32.42 26.83
N ASP A 152 16.20 31.58 26.23
CA ASP A 152 16.45 30.73 25.08
C ASP A 152 17.51 29.61 25.28
N THR A 153 17.93 29.35 26.53
CA THR A 153 18.87 28.27 26.81
C THR A 153 18.26 26.88 26.85
N LEU A 154 16.93 26.77 27.00
CA LEU A 154 16.18 25.51 26.94
C LEU A 154 15.03 25.60 25.94
N GLN A 155 15.09 24.78 24.91
CA GLN A 155 13.96 24.54 24.02
C GLN A 155 13.25 23.25 24.44
N LEU A 156 11.93 23.31 24.61
CA LEU A 156 11.08 22.16 24.94
C LEU A 156 9.98 22.03 23.89
N ASN A 157 9.90 20.86 23.25
CA ASN A 157 8.84 20.49 22.35
C ASN A 157 8.13 19.24 22.91
N ALA A 158 6.81 19.22 22.89
CA ALA A 158 6.02 18.05 23.26
C ALA A 158 4.81 17.93 22.35
N SER A 159 4.42 16.70 22.00
CA SER A 159 3.19 16.47 21.25
C SER A 159 2.49 15.19 21.69
N ALA A 160 1.18 15.15 21.44
CA ALA A 160 0.35 13.97 21.54
C ALA A 160 -0.38 13.79 20.21
N TYR A 161 -0.46 12.55 19.74
CA TYR A 161 -1.08 12.26 18.46
C TYR A 161 -1.99 11.02 18.50
N LEU A 162 -2.96 11.04 17.61
CA LEU A 162 -3.85 9.93 17.28
C LEU A 162 -3.95 9.81 15.76
N TYR A 163 -3.62 8.62 15.24
CA TYR A 163 -3.78 8.28 13.84
C TYR A 163 -4.87 7.21 13.73
N ASP A 164 -5.91 7.53 12.99
CA ASP A 164 -7.04 6.64 12.67
C ASP A 164 -6.89 6.20 11.22
N TYR A 165 -6.49 4.93 11.05
CA TYR A 165 -6.40 4.27 9.74
C TYR A 165 -7.71 3.56 9.45
N SER A 166 -8.38 3.90 8.35
CA SER A 166 -9.60 3.18 7.92
C SER A 166 -9.29 1.77 7.42
N SER A 167 -8.11 1.57 6.85
CA SER A 167 -7.58 0.28 6.41
C SER A 167 -6.07 0.28 6.46
N VAL A 168 -5.49 -0.92 6.59
CA VAL A 168 -4.03 -1.13 6.59
C VAL A 168 -3.70 -2.29 5.65
N HIS A 169 -2.76 -2.08 4.74
CA HIS A 169 -2.31 -3.15 3.85
C HIS A 169 -1.46 -4.16 4.63
N THR A 170 -1.89 -5.42 4.59
CA THR A 170 -1.19 -6.53 5.25
C THR A 170 -1.11 -7.75 4.36
N PHE A 171 -0.21 -8.67 4.69
CA PHE A 171 -0.09 -9.95 3.99
C PHE A 171 -1.03 -10.98 4.60
N THR A 172 -1.61 -11.79 3.73
CA THR A 172 -2.40 -12.96 4.10
C THR A 172 -2.00 -14.18 3.27
N THR A 173 -2.38 -15.36 3.73
CA THR A 173 -2.27 -16.59 2.95
C THR A 173 -3.64 -16.97 2.44
N GLU A 174 -3.77 -17.07 1.13
CA GLU A 174 -4.98 -17.54 0.45
C GLU A 174 -4.85 -19.03 0.12
N VAL A 175 -5.97 -19.75 0.23
CA VAL A 175 -6.05 -21.16 -0.15
C VAL A 175 -6.87 -21.25 -1.43
N GLY A 176 -6.24 -21.77 -2.49
CA GLY A 176 -6.92 -22.01 -3.75
C GLY A 176 -7.98 -23.12 -3.66
N GLN A 177 -8.89 -23.16 -4.62
CA GLN A 177 -10.01 -24.10 -4.65
C GLN A 177 -9.59 -25.58 -4.59
N LEU A 178 -8.40 -25.90 -5.04
CA LEU A 178 -7.85 -27.27 -5.03
C LEU A 178 -6.77 -27.49 -3.95
N GLY A 179 -6.69 -26.58 -2.95
CA GLY A 179 -5.82 -26.74 -1.78
C GLY A 179 -4.41 -26.16 -1.89
N GLY A 180 -4.04 -25.55 -3.02
CA GLY A 180 -2.79 -24.79 -3.12
C GLY A 180 -2.86 -23.50 -2.32
N THR A 181 -1.73 -23.02 -1.81
CA THR A 181 -1.63 -21.78 -1.05
C THR A 181 -0.84 -20.72 -1.80
N SER A 182 -1.26 -19.48 -1.70
CA SER A 182 -0.52 -18.31 -2.18
C SER A 182 -0.51 -17.22 -1.13
N THR A 183 0.49 -16.34 -1.19
CA THR A 183 0.48 -15.11 -0.38
C THR A 183 -0.22 -14.02 -1.16
N SER A 184 -0.99 -13.20 -0.48
CA SER A 184 -1.68 -12.04 -1.04
C SER A 184 -1.55 -10.85 -0.12
N VAL A 185 -1.80 -9.66 -0.66
CA VAL A 185 -1.98 -8.44 0.12
C VAL A 185 -3.46 -8.13 0.17
N LEU A 186 -3.95 -7.76 1.34
CA LEU A 186 -5.31 -7.30 1.52
C LEU A 186 -5.34 -6.01 2.33
N ALA A 187 -6.40 -5.23 2.16
CA ALA A 187 -6.74 -4.14 3.05
C ALA A 187 -7.44 -4.73 4.29
N ALA A 188 -6.69 -4.85 5.39
CA ALA A 188 -7.26 -5.26 6.67
C ALA A 188 -8.09 -4.13 7.29
N PRO A 189 -9.04 -4.43 8.19
CA PRO A 189 -9.72 -3.41 8.99
C PRO A 189 -8.73 -2.48 9.67
N GLY A 190 -9.12 -1.23 9.87
CA GLY A 190 -8.28 -0.15 10.33
C GLY A 190 -7.56 -0.36 11.66
N ALA A 191 -6.70 0.56 11.99
CA ALA A 191 -5.90 0.56 13.20
C ALA A 191 -5.80 1.97 13.78
N ASP A 192 -5.84 2.06 15.09
CA ASP A 192 -5.56 3.30 15.81
C ASP A 192 -4.12 3.27 16.33
N VAL A 193 -3.39 4.35 16.11
CA VAL A 193 -2.05 4.56 16.65
C VAL A 193 -2.04 5.85 17.45
N MET A 194 -1.67 5.77 18.73
CA MET A 194 -1.57 6.93 19.59
C MET A 194 -0.22 6.97 20.29
N GLY A 195 0.27 8.18 20.54
CA GLY A 195 1.55 8.35 21.22
C GLY A 195 1.75 9.73 21.79
N LEU A 196 2.84 9.82 22.58
CA LEU A 196 3.37 11.04 23.15
C LEU A 196 4.83 11.15 22.73
N GLU A 197 5.24 12.34 22.33
CA GLU A 197 6.63 12.66 22.02
C GLU A 197 7.07 13.88 22.81
N ALA A 198 8.31 13.89 23.28
CA ALA A 198 8.91 15.03 23.93
C ALA A 198 10.39 15.14 23.55
N GLU A 199 10.82 16.36 23.28
CA GLU A 199 12.20 16.70 22.96
C GLU A 199 12.63 17.90 23.80
N ALA A 200 13.83 17.86 24.36
CA ALA A 200 14.44 18.95 25.06
C ALA A 200 15.86 19.21 24.53
N LEU A 201 16.15 20.44 24.14
CA LEU A 201 17.47 20.89 23.77
C LEU A 201 17.96 21.92 24.79
N TRP A 202 19.04 21.61 25.50
CA TRP A 202 19.61 22.51 26.49
C TRP A 202 21.02 22.96 26.05
N LEU A 203 21.19 24.26 25.94
CA LEU A 203 22.46 24.91 25.73
C LEU A 203 23.12 25.13 27.10
N ALA A 204 23.93 24.14 27.53
CA ALA A 204 24.71 24.27 28.77
C ALA A 204 25.85 25.28 28.51
N THR A 205 25.85 26.38 29.25
CA THR A 205 26.90 27.41 29.26
C THR A 205 27.92 27.13 30.36
#